data_866394d56e315a9d36b8d441ba4a13a3
#
_entry.id   866394d56e315a9d36b8d441ba4a13a3
#
_cell.length_a   1.000
_cell.length_b   1.000
_cell.length_c   1.000
_cell.angle_alpha   90.00
_cell.angle_beta   90.00
_cell.angle_gamma   90.00
#
_symmetry.space_group_name_H-M   'P 1'
#
loop_
_entity.id
_entity.type
_entity.pdbx_description
1 polymer ?
#
loop_
_entity_poly.entity_id
_entity_poly.type
_entity_poly.pdbx_seq_one_letter_code
_entity_poly.pdbx_strand_id
1 'polypeptide(L)'
;MRSLDAVEILRRGETIDRYKEGGNSMLPLIKSMQPVRLEPIGTRELTVNDIVFCKVRGSFFTHKISKIRGKQYQISNNHKHVNGWITRNSIYGIVTKIW
;
A
#
# COMPACT_ATOMS: atom_id res chain seq x y z
N MET A 1 8.89 -0.43 -12.67
CA MET A 1 7.44 -0.49 -12.92
C MET A 1 6.80 0.81 -12.45
N ARG A 2 5.96 1.39 -13.28
CA ARG A 2 5.22 2.61 -12.90
C ARG A 2 4.04 2.27 -12.00
N SER A 3 3.65 3.22 -11.14
CA SER A 3 2.51 3.02 -10.23
C SER A 3 1.20 2.73 -10.98
N LEU A 4 0.94 3.40 -12.11
CA LEU A 4 -0.27 3.15 -12.90
C LEU A 4 -0.29 1.74 -13.48
N ASP A 5 0.86 1.20 -13.88
CA ASP A 5 0.95 -0.17 -14.36
C ASP A 5 0.67 -1.17 -13.24
N ALA A 6 1.17 -0.89 -12.05
CA ALA A 6 0.90 -1.72 -10.87
C ALA A 6 -0.60 -1.72 -10.54
N VAL A 7 -1.28 -0.57 -10.60
CA VAL A 7 -2.72 -0.49 -10.40
C VAL A 7 -3.48 -1.38 -11.36
N GLU A 8 -3.14 -1.35 -12.66
CA GLU A 8 -3.81 -2.16 -13.68
C GLU A 8 -3.63 -3.66 -13.41
N ILE A 9 -2.39 -4.08 -13.09
CA ILE A 9 -2.09 -5.48 -12.80
C ILE A 9 -2.90 -5.96 -11.59
N LEU A 10 -2.90 -5.19 -10.52
CA LEU A 10 -3.63 -5.55 -9.29
C LEU A 10 -5.14 -5.56 -9.50
N ARG A 11 -5.67 -4.62 -10.30
CA ARG A 11 -7.09 -4.58 -10.63
C ARG A 11 -7.56 -5.76 -11.47
N ARG A 12 -6.66 -6.36 -12.25
CA ARG A 12 -6.96 -7.60 -12.97
C ARG A 12 -6.94 -8.84 -12.09
N GLY A 13 -6.61 -8.68 -10.81
CA GLY A 13 -6.51 -9.80 -9.87
C GLY A 13 -5.16 -10.51 -9.90
N GLU A 14 -4.13 -9.89 -10.46
CA GLU A 14 -2.80 -10.46 -10.56
C GLU A 14 -1.87 -9.94 -9.48
N THR A 15 -0.97 -10.80 -9.02
CA THR A 15 0.04 -10.50 -8.00
C THR A 15 1.28 -9.91 -8.65
N ILE A 16 1.92 -8.97 -7.98
CA ILE A 16 3.20 -8.40 -8.40
C ILE A 16 4.27 -8.86 -7.43
N ASP A 17 5.24 -9.62 -7.94
CA ASP A 17 6.42 -9.99 -7.17
C ASP A 17 7.51 -8.93 -7.35
N ARG A 18 8.25 -8.68 -6.27
CA ARG A 18 9.42 -7.79 -6.27
C ARG A 18 9.14 -6.36 -6.73
N TYR A 19 7.99 -5.83 -6.32
CA TYR A 19 7.71 -4.41 -6.48
C TYR A 19 8.69 -3.60 -5.63
N LYS A 20 9.29 -2.55 -6.22
CA LYS A 20 10.27 -1.71 -5.54
C LYS A 20 9.82 -0.27 -5.55
N GLU A 21 10.03 0.40 -4.44
CA GLU A 21 9.71 1.82 -4.29
C GLU A 21 10.84 2.51 -3.54
N GLY A 22 11.25 3.68 -4.02
CA GLY A 22 12.28 4.46 -3.34
C GLY A 22 11.75 5.20 -2.13
N GLY A 23 12.65 5.58 -1.23
CA GLY A 23 12.34 6.38 -0.05
C GLY A 23 12.47 5.60 1.25
N ASN A 24 12.46 6.34 2.36
CA ASN A 24 12.70 5.81 3.70
C ASN A 24 11.48 5.90 4.61
N SER A 25 10.30 6.18 4.05
CA SER A 25 9.07 6.43 4.82
C SER A 25 8.60 5.21 5.63
N MET A 26 9.03 4.01 5.26
CA MET A 26 8.62 2.77 5.93
C MET A 26 9.73 2.09 6.71
N LEU A 27 10.87 2.76 6.93
CA LEU A 27 11.90 2.24 7.80
C LEU A 27 11.37 2.02 9.22
N PRO A 28 11.81 1.00 9.94
CA PRO A 28 12.76 -0.05 9.53
C PRO A 28 12.10 -1.23 8.81
N LEU A 29 10.79 -1.20 8.57
CA LEU A 29 10.05 -2.33 8.00
C LEU A 29 10.41 -2.59 6.53
N ILE A 30 10.47 -1.52 5.73
CA ILE A 30 10.82 -1.59 4.32
C ILE A 30 11.86 -0.54 4.02
N LYS A 31 13.00 -0.97 3.48
CA LYS A 31 14.08 -0.09 3.05
C LYS A 31 13.82 0.43 1.65
N SER A 32 14.46 1.55 1.29
CA SER A 32 14.40 2.08 -0.08
C SER A 32 14.78 1.00 -1.08
N MET A 33 13.96 0.84 -2.13
CA MET A 33 14.14 -0.15 -3.20
C MET A 33 14.13 -1.61 -2.74
N GLN A 34 13.70 -1.89 -1.54
CA GLN A 34 13.54 -3.27 -1.06
C GLN A 34 12.36 -3.93 -1.76
N PRO A 35 12.53 -5.12 -2.36
CA PRO A 35 11.44 -5.79 -3.06
C PRO A 35 10.34 -6.25 -2.11
N VAL A 36 9.10 -6.03 -2.50
CA VAL A 36 7.92 -6.53 -1.78
C VAL A 36 6.97 -7.22 -2.75
N ARG A 37 6.17 -8.16 -2.24
CA ARG A 37 5.07 -8.74 -3.01
C ARG A 37 3.81 -7.93 -2.74
N LEU A 38 3.15 -7.52 -3.81
CA LEU A 38 1.83 -6.90 -3.75
C LEU A 38 0.80 -7.89 -4.26
N GLU A 39 -0.19 -8.21 -3.44
CA GLU A 39 -1.33 -9.01 -3.86
C GLU A 39 -2.56 -8.13 -3.96
N PRO A 40 -3.49 -8.45 -4.89
CA PRO A 40 -4.76 -7.76 -4.97
C PRO A 40 -5.51 -7.85 -3.63
N ILE A 41 -6.18 -6.79 -3.24
CA ILE A 41 -6.96 -6.82 -2.00
C ILE A 41 -8.21 -7.70 -2.12
N GLY A 42 -8.83 -7.77 -3.33
CA GLY A 42 -10.02 -8.58 -3.55
C GLY A 42 -11.10 -8.31 -2.53
N THR A 43 -11.61 -9.36 -1.90
CA THR A 43 -12.58 -9.28 -0.80
C THR A 43 -11.92 -9.38 0.58
N ARG A 44 -10.61 -9.30 0.62
CA ARG A 44 -9.82 -9.42 1.84
C ARG A 44 -10.22 -8.36 2.86
N GLU A 45 -10.37 -8.74 4.13
CA GLU A 45 -10.56 -7.79 5.20
C GLU A 45 -9.24 -7.05 5.49
N LEU A 46 -9.30 -5.72 5.52
CA LEU A 46 -8.15 -4.88 5.80
C LEU A 46 -8.14 -4.50 7.28
N THR A 47 -6.98 -4.56 7.89
CA THR A 47 -6.82 -4.28 9.32
C THR A 47 -5.74 -3.22 9.56
N VAL A 48 -5.76 -2.64 10.75
CA VAL A 48 -4.71 -1.71 11.19
C VAL A 48 -3.36 -2.42 11.14
N ASN A 49 -2.35 -1.71 10.66
CA ASN A 49 -0.98 -2.14 10.42
C ASN A 49 -0.76 -2.94 9.13
N ASP A 50 -1.79 -3.23 8.36
CA ASP A 50 -1.59 -3.72 7.01
C ASP A 50 -0.83 -2.66 6.20
N ILE A 51 0.14 -3.11 5.41
CA ILE A 51 0.87 -2.25 4.49
C ILE A 51 0.24 -2.41 3.11
N VAL A 52 -0.25 -1.31 2.55
CA VAL A 52 -1.03 -1.32 1.33
C VAL A 52 -0.45 -0.40 0.27
N PHE A 53 -0.62 -0.79 -0.99
CA PHE A 53 -0.33 0.06 -2.14
C PHE A 53 -1.60 0.84 -2.47
N CYS A 54 -1.53 2.14 -2.36
CA CYS A 54 -2.72 2.99 -2.40
C CYS A 54 -2.43 4.36 -3.01
N LYS A 55 -3.50 5.11 -3.28
CA LYS A 55 -3.40 6.48 -3.76
C LYS A 55 -4.06 7.41 -2.76
N VAL A 56 -3.33 8.44 -2.32
CA VAL A 56 -3.83 9.46 -1.39
C VAL A 56 -3.53 10.83 -1.97
N ARG A 57 -4.56 11.64 -2.17
CA ARG A 57 -4.42 13.02 -2.68
C ARG A 57 -3.60 13.08 -3.98
N GLY A 58 -3.81 12.13 -4.87
CA GLY A 58 -3.15 12.10 -6.17
C GLY A 58 -1.77 11.46 -6.19
N SER A 59 -1.23 11.03 -5.06
CA SER A 59 0.08 10.38 -4.98
C SER A 59 -0.04 8.92 -4.56
N PHE A 60 0.83 8.08 -5.11
CA PHE A 60 0.88 6.66 -4.76
C PHE A 60 1.84 6.41 -3.61
N PHE A 61 1.43 5.54 -2.71
CA PHE A 61 2.23 5.14 -1.55
C PHE A 61 2.09 3.66 -1.28
N THR A 62 3.16 3.07 -0.73
CA THR A 62 3.12 1.76 -0.08
C THR A 62 3.31 2.03 1.41
N HIS A 63 2.20 2.34 2.09
CA HIS A 63 2.19 2.78 3.47
C HIS A 63 1.20 1.96 4.28
N LYS A 64 1.20 2.16 5.60
CA LYS A 64 0.35 1.37 6.49
C LYS A 64 -1.00 2.01 6.72
N ILE A 65 -1.97 1.15 7.02
CA ILE A 65 -3.25 1.57 7.57
C ILE A 65 -3.03 1.83 9.06
N SER A 66 -3.22 3.06 9.50
CA SER A 66 -3.01 3.42 10.90
C SER A 66 -4.30 3.48 11.71
N LYS A 67 -5.43 3.74 11.07
CA LYS A 67 -6.75 3.74 11.70
C LYS A 67 -7.82 3.33 10.68
N ILE A 68 -8.91 2.78 11.19
CA ILE A 68 -10.08 2.45 10.39
C ILE A 68 -11.31 3.07 11.07
N ARG A 69 -12.11 3.79 10.29
CA ARG A 69 -13.35 4.39 10.77
C ARG A 69 -14.44 4.14 9.73
N GLY A 70 -15.35 3.23 10.02
CA GLY A 70 -16.38 2.83 9.07
C GLY A 70 -15.75 2.30 7.79
N LYS A 71 -16.02 2.98 6.66
CA LYS A 71 -15.49 2.60 5.34
C LYS A 71 -14.24 3.39 4.96
N GLN A 72 -13.65 4.11 5.89
CA GLN A 72 -12.47 4.93 5.63
C GLN A 72 -11.23 4.38 6.34
N TYR A 73 -10.10 4.53 5.68
CA TYR A 73 -8.80 4.05 6.13
C TYR A 73 -7.83 5.21 6.20
N GLN A 74 -7.21 5.41 7.36
CA GLN A 74 -6.16 6.41 7.50
C GLN A 74 -4.84 5.80 7.09
N ILE A 75 -4.14 6.45 6.18
CA ILE A 75 -2.86 6.00 5.65
C ILE A 75 -1.75 6.84 6.26
N SER A 76 -0.72 6.16 6.75
CA SER A 76 0.43 6.79 7.41
C SER A 76 1.72 6.10 7.01
N ASN A 77 2.83 6.85 7.05
CA ASN A 77 4.14 6.23 6.95
C ASN A 77 4.54 5.63 8.30
N ASN A 78 5.75 5.07 8.39
CA ASN A 78 6.21 4.45 9.64
C ASN A 78 6.87 5.45 10.61
N HIS A 79 6.79 6.74 10.32
CA HIS A 79 7.31 7.83 11.14
C HIS A 79 6.17 8.70 11.69
N LYS A 80 4.96 8.16 11.78
CA LYS A 80 3.76 8.82 12.32
C LYS A 80 3.22 9.98 11.45
N HIS A 81 3.71 10.13 10.21
CA HIS A 81 3.14 11.10 9.29
C HIS A 81 1.86 10.53 8.67
N VAL A 82 0.76 11.26 8.82
CA VAL A 82 -0.53 10.87 8.24
C VAL A 82 -0.64 11.47 6.83
N ASN A 83 -0.82 10.59 5.83
CA ASN A 83 -1.02 11.02 4.45
C ASN A 83 -2.46 11.48 4.20
N GLY A 84 -3.43 10.85 4.83
CA GLY A 84 -4.84 11.19 4.69
C GLY A 84 -5.75 9.98 4.91
N TRP A 85 -7.03 10.20 4.65
CA TRP A 85 -8.07 9.18 4.73
C TRP A 85 -8.54 8.82 3.32
N ILE A 86 -8.70 7.53 3.06
CA ILE A 86 -9.17 7.02 1.76
C ILE A 86 -10.21 5.94 1.96
N THR A 87 -10.96 5.67 0.88
CA THR A 87 -11.85 4.52 0.84
C THR A 87 -11.14 3.33 0.19
N ARG A 88 -11.77 2.16 0.25
CA ARG A 88 -11.23 0.93 -0.32
C ARG A 88 -10.92 1.05 -1.82
N ASN A 89 -11.66 1.88 -2.55
CA ASN A 89 -11.43 2.08 -3.99
C ASN A 89 -10.06 2.65 -4.33
N SER A 90 -9.41 3.31 -3.37
CA SER A 90 -8.06 3.85 -3.54
C SER A 90 -6.97 2.93 -3.00
N ILE A 91 -7.32 1.73 -2.57
CA ILE A 91 -6.38 0.72 -2.11
C ILE A 91 -6.34 -0.39 -3.15
N TYR A 92 -5.18 -0.62 -3.75
CA TYR A 92 -5.04 -1.52 -4.89
C TYR A 92 -4.42 -2.85 -4.54
N GLY A 93 -3.54 -2.88 -3.56
CA GLY A 93 -2.85 -4.09 -3.18
C GLY A 93 -2.39 -4.07 -1.73
N ILE A 94 -1.97 -5.23 -1.25
CA ILE A 94 -1.45 -5.42 0.10
C ILE A 94 -0.09 -6.11 0.03
N VAL A 95 0.83 -5.66 0.87
CA VAL A 95 2.15 -6.30 0.99
C VAL A 95 2.00 -7.60 1.76
N THR A 96 2.35 -8.70 1.13
CA THR A 96 2.28 -10.04 1.74
C THR A 96 3.65 -10.65 1.98
N LYS A 97 4.70 -10.10 1.38
CA LYS A 97 6.07 -10.55 1.58
C LYS A 97 7.04 -9.38 1.38
N ILE A 98 8.05 -9.33 2.23
CA ILE A 98 9.19 -8.41 2.13
C ILE A 98 10.43 -9.28 1.99
N TRP A 99 11.15 -9.11 0.89
CA TRP A 99 12.37 -9.90 0.65
C TRP A 99 13.57 -9.39 1.42
#